data_8f9c0c771911f81743e7f27310d7dd11
#
_entry.id   8f9c0c771911f81743e7f27310d7dd11
#
_cell.length_a   1.000
_cell.length_b   1.000
_cell.length_c   1.000
_cell.angle_alpha   90.00
_cell.angle_beta   90.00
_cell.angle_gamma   90.00
#
_symmetry.space_group_name_H-M   'P 1'
#
loop_
_entity.id
_entity.type
_entity.pdbx_description
1 polymer ?
#
loop_
_entity_poly.entity_id
_entity_poly.type
_entity_poly.pdbx_seq_one_letter_code
_entity_poly.pdbx_strand_id
1 'polypeptide(L)'
;MARMIGGRWTVAVAAAAAFLLRLSGLTRPVRADEAGFVLVARAWDPSPDSVYGAFFVDKPPPLLALFKLGDALAGPLAVRVVGAVACAVLVVVAAAVARLIADERAARWTAVGAAALVTTPLIDLVAVKGEVLALPFLVAAVGLALVAVRDRAAWPALAAGLLAGIPLGLKQSLVSAVVFIAVLFVASYLAGRLGRAELARLAGAAVAGFAIPVLATVGWALAAGVRLGELWYALYGFRADAAGALGEGSVGATVRRGLVLALILVVTGIAIVLVAYLARVRDHWRRDAPLTAAVVGLIACEVVAMSLGGSFWQDYAFELVPGTLVALALLAVRLRERLVLLMVVSAALSLVGWGFWNVSGRQEFHEYDTGVALAQAAEPGDTLVVFGGRADLQIESGLDSPYPYLWSLPMRALDPDLTQFRELVEGPEAPTWIVEWWPFDTWSAQGDLLEAEISERYVEHGTGCDGRTIWLRKGVDRPVPEPDCSP
;
A
#
# COMPACT_ATOMS: atom_id res chain seq x y z
N MET A 1 18.75 29.74 21.54
CA MET A 1 18.69 28.48 22.31
C MET A 1 17.22 28.07 22.61
N ALA A 2 16.38 28.85 23.29
CA ALA A 2 14.99 28.50 23.59
C ALA A 2 14.12 28.18 22.34
N ARG A 3 14.26 28.90 21.23
CA ARG A 3 13.56 28.62 19.96
C ARG A 3 13.98 27.29 19.29
N MET A 4 15.23 26.87 19.46
CA MET A 4 15.74 25.59 18.93
C MET A 4 15.24 24.40 19.78
N ILE A 5 15.14 24.57 21.09
CA ILE A 5 14.61 23.56 22.03
C ILE A 5 13.13 23.32 21.71
N GLY A 6 12.33 24.37 21.54
CA GLY A 6 10.92 24.26 21.17
C GLY A 6 10.68 23.56 19.81
N GLY A 7 11.61 23.69 18.86
CA GLY A 7 11.53 23.04 17.55
C GLY A 7 11.69 21.52 17.61
N ARG A 8 12.65 21.04 18.38
CA ARG A 8 12.91 19.60 18.54
C ARG A 8 11.76 18.88 19.28
N TRP A 9 11.18 19.53 20.29
CA TRP A 9 10.03 19.00 20.99
C TRP A 9 8.79 18.85 20.10
N THR A 10 8.51 19.83 19.22
CA THR A 10 7.38 19.74 18.28
C THR A 10 7.52 18.52 17.37
N VAL A 11 8.71 18.29 16.81
CA VAL A 11 8.96 17.12 15.93
C VAL A 11 8.83 15.81 16.72
N ALA A 12 9.41 15.75 17.92
CA ALA A 12 9.33 14.56 18.77
C ALA A 12 7.88 14.21 19.15
N VAL A 13 7.09 15.23 19.55
CA VAL A 13 5.67 15.05 19.90
C VAL A 13 4.86 14.62 18.67
N ALA A 14 5.09 15.22 17.51
CA ALA A 14 4.40 14.82 16.27
C ALA A 14 4.75 13.38 15.86
N ALA A 15 6.02 12.98 15.99
CA ALA A 15 6.45 11.61 15.70
C ALA A 15 5.85 10.59 16.68
N ALA A 16 5.85 10.92 17.98
CA ALA A 16 5.24 10.09 19.01
C ALA A 16 3.72 9.97 18.80
N ALA A 17 3.04 11.07 18.45
CA ALA A 17 1.62 11.04 18.13
C ALA A 17 1.32 10.16 16.90
N ALA A 18 2.12 10.27 15.83
CA ALA A 18 1.99 9.42 14.65
C ALA A 18 2.16 7.93 15.01
N PHE A 19 3.18 7.61 15.79
CA PHE A 19 3.40 6.24 16.28
C PHE A 19 2.23 5.72 17.10
N LEU A 20 1.83 6.42 18.15
CA LEU A 20 0.80 5.97 19.08
C LEU A 20 -0.58 5.84 18.42
N LEU A 21 -0.97 6.80 17.58
CA LEU A 21 -2.25 6.75 16.88
C LEU A 21 -2.30 5.58 15.89
N ARG A 22 -1.21 5.26 15.19
CA ARG A 22 -1.13 4.09 14.32
C ARG A 22 -1.24 2.76 15.08
N LEU A 23 -0.80 2.69 16.33
CA LEU A 23 -0.96 1.49 17.15
C LEU A 23 -2.42 1.16 17.47
N SER A 24 -3.35 2.11 17.33
CA SER A 24 -4.79 1.83 17.47
C SER A 24 -5.28 0.79 16.45
N GLY A 25 -4.58 0.63 15.33
CA GLY A 25 -4.84 -0.43 14.37
C GLY A 25 -4.68 -1.85 14.93
N LEU A 26 -3.86 -2.06 15.98
CA LEU A 26 -3.65 -3.37 16.59
C LEU A 26 -4.91 -3.96 17.24
N THR A 27 -5.92 -3.13 17.53
CA THR A 27 -7.21 -3.58 18.10
C THR A 27 -8.23 -3.98 17.03
N ARG A 28 -7.82 -4.05 15.76
CA ARG A 28 -8.71 -4.35 14.64
C ARG A 28 -8.32 -5.66 13.97
N PRO A 29 -9.29 -6.41 13.42
CA PRO A 29 -9.02 -7.58 12.61
C PRO A 29 -8.05 -7.30 11.48
N VAL A 30 -7.38 -8.33 10.98
CA VAL A 30 -6.50 -8.25 9.81
C VAL A 30 -7.32 -7.81 8.60
N ARG A 31 -6.78 -6.89 7.80
CA ARG A 31 -7.47 -6.41 6.58
C ARG A 31 -7.10 -7.28 5.39
N ALA A 32 -7.96 -7.30 4.37
CA ALA A 32 -7.84 -8.20 3.22
C ALA A 32 -6.44 -8.26 2.59
N ASP A 33 -5.79 -7.10 2.34
CA ASP A 33 -4.43 -7.11 1.75
C ASP A 33 -3.37 -7.63 2.74
N GLU A 34 -3.44 -7.21 4.01
CA GLU A 34 -2.52 -7.70 5.04
C GLU A 34 -2.66 -9.22 5.22
N ALA A 35 -3.89 -9.71 5.30
CA ALA A 35 -4.22 -11.13 5.42
C ALA A 35 -3.66 -11.93 4.25
N GLY A 36 -3.91 -11.47 3.03
CA GLY A 36 -3.40 -12.14 1.84
C GLY A 36 -1.88 -12.15 1.78
N PHE A 37 -1.20 -11.06 2.16
CA PHE A 37 0.26 -11.05 2.23
C PHE A 37 0.78 -12.02 3.29
N VAL A 38 0.12 -12.16 4.43
CA VAL A 38 0.48 -13.15 5.47
C VAL A 38 0.26 -14.57 4.96
N LEU A 39 -0.88 -14.87 4.33
CA LEU A 39 -1.17 -16.20 3.77
C LEU A 39 -0.15 -16.61 2.71
N VAL A 40 0.13 -15.71 1.74
CA VAL A 40 1.18 -15.95 0.75
C VAL A 40 2.55 -16.14 1.42
N ALA A 41 2.87 -15.35 2.44
CA ALA A 41 4.14 -15.43 3.16
C ALA A 41 4.30 -16.74 3.95
N ARG A 42 3.22 -17.27 4.53
CA ARG A 42 3.19 -18.57 5.22
C ARG A 42 3.43 -19.73 4.25
N ALA A 43 2.74 -19.69 3.10
CA ALA A 43 2.83 -20.70 2.04
C ALA A 43 3.99 -20.48 1.06
N TRP A 44 4.90 -19.54 1.35
CA TRP A 44 5.95 -19.15 0.40
C TRP A 44 6.96 -20.26 0.13
N ASP A 45 6.79 -20.90 -1.01
CA ASP A 45 7.62 -21.99 -1.54
C ASP A 45 7.93 -21.72 -3.03
N PRO A 46 9.01 -20.96 -3.33
CA PRO A 46 9.35 -20.57 -4.70
C PRO A 46 9.76 -21.76 -5.54
N SER A 47 9.34 -21.76 -6.80
CA SER A 47 9.68 -22.79 -7.80
C SER A 47 10.05 -22.13 -9.13
N PRO A 48 10.55 -22.88 -10.11
CA PRO A 48 10.84 -22.32 -11.44
C PRO A 48 9.64 -21.62 -12.08
N ASP A 49 8.42 -22.07 -11.79
CA ASP A 49 7.17 -21.60 -12.40
C ASP A 49 6.34 -20.70 -11.50
N SER A 50 6.76 -20.48 -10.25
CA SER A 50 6.05 -19.61 -9.30
C SER A 50 7.00 -18.87 -8.37
N VAL A 51 6.77 -17.57 -8.22
CA VAL A 51 7.54 -16.73 -7.28
C VAL A 51 7.21 -17.08 -5.83
N TYR A 52 5.97 -17.48 -5.55
CA TYR A 52 5.45 -17.63 -4.18
C TYR A 52 4.91 -19.02 -3.85
N GLY A 53 4.86 -19.93 -4.80
CA GLY A 53 4.31 -21.30 -4.61
C GLY A 53 2.82 -21.36 -4.87
N ALA A 54 2.04 -21.80 -3.87
CA ALA A 54 0.62 -22.10 -4.03
C ALA A 54 -0.26 -20.88 -4.38
N PHE A 55 0.13 -19.68 -3.95
CA PHE A 55 -0.68 -18.48 -4.16
C PHE A 55 -0.02 -17.50 -5.12
N PHE A 56 -0.83 -16.82 -5.91
CA PHE A 56 -0.42 -15.71 -6.76
C PHE A 56 -0.62 -14.36 -6.06
N VAL A 57 0.40 -13.50 -6.12
CA VAL A 57 0.31 -12.09 -5.73
C VAL A 57 1.21 -11.23 -6.60
N ASP A 58 0.72 -10.04 -6.98
CA ASP A 58 1.42 -9.06 -7.82
C ASP A 58 2.31 -8.09 -7.01
N LYS A 59 2.87 -8.54 -5.92
CA LYS A 59 3.69 -7.71 -5.03
C LYS A 59 5.16 -8.16 -5.03
N PRO A 60 6.10 -7.24 -4.81
CA PRO A 60 7.52 -7.57 -4.77
C PRO A 60 7.89 -8.47 -3.58
N PRO A 61 8.84 -9.42 -3.77
CA PRO A 61 9.31 -10.33 -2.72
C PRO A 61 9.76 -9.66 -1.41
N PRO A 62 10.44 -8.48 -1.40
CA PRO A 62 10.81 -7.83 -0.15
C PRO A 62 9.62 -7.43 0.73
N LEU A 63 8.46 -7.06 0.14
CA LEU A 63 7.25 -6.82 0.92
C LEU A 63 6.80 -8.10 1.63
N LEU A 64 6.70 -9.22 0.90
CA LEU A 64 6.26 -10.50 1.45
C LEU A 64 7.25 -11.01 2.51
N ALA A 65 8.56 -10.79 2.31
CA ALA A 65 9.58 -11.13 3.31
C ALA A 65 9.37 -10.37 4.62
N LEU A 66 8.97 -9.09 4.55
CA LEU A 66 8.65 -8.30 5.74
C LEU A 66 7.42 -8.85 6.47
N PHE A 67 6.37 -9.24 5.74
CA PHE A 67 5.18 -9.87 6.31
C PHE A 67 5.52 -11.23 6.92
N LYS A 68 6.33 -12.07 6.23
CA LYS A 68 6.81 -13.37 6.75
C LYS A 68 7.58 -13.21 8.05
N LEU A 69 8.51 -12.25 8.10
CA LEU A 69 9.28 -11.99 9.30
C LEU A 69 8.40 -11.48 10.44
N GLY A 70 7.50 -10.55 10.16
CA GLY A 70 6.58 -10.00 11.14
C GLY A 70 5.68 -11.07 11.74
N ASP A 71 5.04 -11.87 10.89
CA ASP A 71 4.15 -12.96 11.31
C ASP A 71 4.90 -14.01 12.15
N ALA A 72 6.11 -14.41 11.74
CA ALA A 72 6.94 -15.35 12.50
C ALA A 72 7.38 -14.83 13.88
N LEU A 73 7.54 -13.52 14.04
CA LEU A 73 8.01 -12.91 15.30
C LEU A 73 6.87 -12.60 16.28
N ALA A 74 5.73 -12.09 15.80
CA ALA A 74 4.66 -11.60 16.67
C ALA A 74 3.25 -11.71 16.03
N GLY A 75 3.06 -12.59 15.05
CA GLY A 75 1.78 -12.85 14.41
C GLY A 75 1.40 -11.83 13.32
N PRO A 76 0.22 -12.00 12.71
CA PRO A 76 -0.16 -11.30 11.49
C PRO A 76 -0.27 -9.78 11.65
N LEU A 77 -0.47 -9.26 12.86
CA LEU A 77 -0.56 -7.83 13.13
C LEU A 77 0.80 -7.14 13.35
N ALA A 78 1.90 -7.90 13.42
CA ALA A 78 3.23 -7.34 13.71
C ALA A 78 3.66 -6.25 12.71
N VAL A 79 3.27 -6.39 11.44
CA VAL A 79 3.56 -5.38 10.40
C VAL A 79 2.98 -4.01 10.73
N ARG A 80 1.89 -3.93 11.51
CA ARG A 80 1.29 -2.64 11.94
C ARG A 80 2.20 -1.87 12.88
N VAL A 81 2.97 -2.56 13.71
CA VAL A 81 4.00 -1.92 14.53
C VAL A 81 5.13 -1.35 13.65
N VAL A 82 5.55 -2.11 12.64
CA VAL A 82 6.54 -1.64 11.65
C VAL A 82 6.01 -0.41 10.91
N GLY A 83 4.75 -0.42 10.49
CA GLY A 83 4.07 0.73 9.86
C GLY A 83 4.00 1.95 10.79
N ALA A 84 3.70 1.75 12.07
CA ALA A 84 3.71 2.84 13.07
C ALA A 84 5.12 3.45 13.23
N VAL A 85 6.17 2.63 13.27
CA VAL A 85 7.57 3.08 13.26
C VAL A 85 7.89 3.85 11.98
N ALA A 86 7.50 3.33 10.82
CA ALA A 86 7.72 4.00 9.52
C ALA A 86 7.06 5.39 9.50
N CYS A 87 5.84 5.53 10.02
CA CYS A 87 5.16 6.83 10.13
C CYS A 87 5.89 7.80 11.07
N ALA A 88 6.39 7.34 12.22
CA ALA A 88 7.18 8.18 13.12
C ALA A 88 8.50 8.63 12.47
N VAL A 89 9.20 7.71 11.78
CA VAL A 89 10.43 8.02 11.03
C VAL A 89 10.14 9.01 9.90
N LEU A 90 9.03 8.85 9.17
CA LEU A 90 8.60 9.83 8.16
C LEU A 90 8.51 11.24 8.72
N VAL A 91 7.88 11.42 9.89
CA VAL A 91 7.72 12.74 10.53
C VAL A 91 9.09 13.38 10.80
N VAL A 92 10.04 12.61 11.33
CA VAL A 92 11.41 13.09 11.61
C VAL A 92 12.16 13.43 10.32
N VAL A 93 12.09 12.56 9.32
CA VAL A 93 12.74 12.74 8.02
C VAL A 93 12.13 13.93 7.28
N ALA A 94 10.82 14.09 7.26
CA ALA A 94 10.14 15.22 6.64
C ALA A 94 10.55 16.55 7.29
N ALA A 95 10.69 16.59 8.62
CA ALA A 95 11.23 17.74 9.33
C ALA A 95 12.69 18.05 8.92
N ALA A 96 13.53 17.02 8.79
CA ALA A 96 14.93 17.18 8.39
C ALA A 96 15.04 17.73 6.96
N VAL A 97 14.25 17.21 6.02
CA VAL A 97 14.19 17.70 4.64
C VAL A 97 13.67 19.13 4.58
N ALA A 98 12.59 19.44 5.29
CA ALA A 98 12.03 20.80 5.35
C ALA A 98 13.03 21.82 5.95
N ARG A 99 13.82 21.41 6.94
CA ARG A 99 14.91 22.23 7.48
C ARG A 99 16.01 22.48 6.44
N LEU A 100 16.32 21.47 5.65
CA LEU A 100 17.34 21.56 4.60
C LEU A 100 16.95 22.52 3.48
N ILE A 101 15.68 22.52 3.06
CA ILE A 101 15.19 23.30 1.92
C ILE A 101 14.64 24.69 2.30
N ALA A 102 14.34 24.92 3.58
CA ALA A 102 13.79 26.18 4.06
C ALA A 102 14.38 26.59 5.42
N ASP A 103 13.69 26.27 6.52
CA ASP A 103 14.09 26.71 7.87
C ASP A 103 13.50 25.80 8.99
N GLU A 104 13.86 26.13 10.25
CA GLU A 104 13.36 25.41 11.43
C GLU A 104 11.83 25.54 11.61
N ARG A 105 11.22 26.64 11.15
CA ARG A 105 9.78 26.83 11.19
C ARG A 105 9.07 25.93 10.16
N ALA A 106 9.66 25.78 8.98
CA ALA A 106 9.21 24.81 7.98
C ALA A 106 9.30 23.38 8.51
N ALA A 107 10.42 23.02 9.16
CA ALA A 107 10.61 21.70 9.76
C ALA A 107 9.50 21.35 10.73
N ARG A 108 9.14 22.25 11.65
CA ARG A 108 8.08 22.02 12.65
C ARG A 108 6.72 21.81 11.99
N TRP A 109 6.34 22.71 11.08
CA TRP A 109 5.03 22.65 10.45
C TRP A 109 4.91 21.44 9.49
N THR A 110 5.99 21.12 8.77
CA THR A 110 5.99 19.92 7.92
C THR A 110 5.91 18.64 8.74
N ALA A 111 6.56 18.57 9.91
CA ALA A 111 6.41 17.44 10.83
C ALA A 111 4.96 17.25 11.29
N VAL A 112 4.30 18.35 11.68
CA VAL A 112 2.89 18.30 12.10
C VAL A 112 1.97 17.90 10.94
N GLY A 113 2.22 18.43 9.72
CA GLY A 113 1.50 18.03 8.53
C GLY A 113 1.71 16.56 8.16
N ALA A 114 2.93 16.06 8.27
CA ALA A 114 3.25 14.65 8.05
C ALA A 114 2.50 13.75 9.05
N ALA A 115 2.50 14.09 10.34
CA ALA A 115 1.76 13.36 11.35
C ALA A 115 0.26 13.35 11.05
N ALA A 116 -0.33 14.48 10.68
CA ALA A 116 -1.75 14.58 10.32
C ALA A 116 -2.10 13.67 9.12
N LEU A 117 -1.27 13.64 8.07
CA LEU A 117 -1.51 12.81 6.88
C LEU A 117 -1.44 11.31 7.15
N VAL A 118 -0.49 10.86 7.99
CA VAL A 118 -0.34 9.41 8.25
C VAL A 118 -1.22 8.88 9.37
N THR A 119 -1.99 9.77 10.04
CA THR A 119 -2.89 9.37 11.13
C THR A 119 -4.36 9.60 10.82
N THR A 120 -4.69 10.15 9.64
CA THR A 120 -6.09 10.36 9.27
C THR A 120 -6.77 9.07 8.83
N PRO A 121 -7.90 8.69 9.45
CA PRO A 121 -8.72 7.56 8.99
C PRO A 121 -9.31 7.74 7.59
N LEU A 122 -9.34 8.96 7.06
CA LEU A 122 -9.83 9.24 5.71
C LEU A 122 -8.97 8.57 4.63
N ILE A 123 -7.67 8.40 4.88
CA ILE A 123 -6.78 7.68 3.96
C ILE A 123 -6.72 6.20 4.37
N ASP A 124 -6.08 5.91 5.47
CA ASP A 124 -6.08 4.62 6.19
C ASP A 124 -5.26 4.76 7.47
N LEU A 125 -5.86 4.53 8.62
CA LEU A 125 -5.17 4.53 9.91
C LEU A 125 -4.74 3.12 10.34
N VAL A 126 -5.36 2.09 9.81
CA VAL A 126 -5.28 0.72 10.31
C VAL A 126 -4.31 -0.12 9.50
N ALA A 127 -4.59 -0.32 8.21
CA ALA A 127 -3.82 -1.23 7.39
C ALA A 127 -2.43 -0.71 7.05
N VAL A 128 -1.50 -1.64 6.93
CA VAL A 128 -0.13 -1.37 6.50
C VAL A 128 0.15 -2.09 5.19
N LYS A 129 0.45 -1.26 4.19
CA LYS A 129 0.78 -1.69 2.83
C LYS A 129 2.13 -1.11 2.41
N GLY A 130 2.59 -1.47 1.23
CA GLY A 130 3.87 -1.01 0.69
C GLY A 130 4.02 0.50 0.68
N GLU A 131 2.93 1.24 0.42
CA GLU A 131 2.91 2.71 0.39
C GLU A 131 3.36 3.31 1.72
N VAL A 132 2.73 2.91 2.82
CA VAL A 132 3.04 3.44 4.16
C VAL A 132 4.49 3.16 4.55
N LEU A 133 4.95 1.94 4.28
CA LEU A 133 6.31 1.49 4.58
C LEU A 133 7.38 2.25 3.76
N ALA A 134 7.03 2.67 2.54
CA ALA A 134 7.93 3.34 1.61
C ALA A 134 8.13 4.83 1.92
N LEU A 135 7.16 5.50 2.54
CA LEU A 135 7.16 6.96 2.74
C LEU A 135 8.47 7.53 3.33
N PRO A 136 9.03 6.98 4.42
CA PRO A 136 10.27 7.54 4.98
C PRO A 136 11.45 7.42 4.03
N PHE A 137 11.52 6.35 3.23
CA PHE A 137 12.60 6.15 2.27
C PHE A 137 12.49 7.14 1.10
N LEU A 138 11.30 7.35 0.55
CA LEU A 138 11.05 8.29 -0.53
C LEU A 138 11.46 9.72 -0.12
N VAL A 139 11.01 10.17 1.05
CA VAL A 139 11.33 11.53 1.53
C VAL A 139 12.81 11.65 1.92
N ALA A 140 13.43 10.62 2.50
CA ALA A 140 14.86 10.63 2.81
C ALA A 140 15.72 10.68 1.53
N ALA A 141 15.34 9.96 0.48
CA ALA A 141 16.02 9.99 -0.81
C ALA A 141 16.02 11.41 -1.42
N VAL A 142 14.88 12.13 -1.33
CA VAL A 142 14.79 13.54 -1.73
C VAL A 142 15.80 14.40 -0.96
N GLY A 143 15.84 14.26 0.37
CA GLY A 143 16.78 15.01 1.21
C GLY A 143 18.25 14.74 0.87
N LEU A 144 18.60 13.46 0.71
CA LEU A 144 19.97 13.07 0.36
C LEU A 144 20.39 13.52 -1.03
N ALA A 145 19.49 13.52 -2.00
CA ALA A 145 19.75 14.06 -3.34
C ALA A 145 20.09 15.57 -3.29
N LEU A 146 19.38 16.33 -2.45
CA LEU A 146 19.68 17.74 -2.23
C LEU A 146 21.06 17.95 -1.58
N VAL A 147 21.41 17.12 -0.58
CA VAL A 147 22.74 17.12 0.04
C VAL A 147 23.82 16.76 -0.99
N ALA A 148 23.57 15.76 -1.84
CA ALA A 148 24.50 15.36 -2.89
C ALA A 148 24.85 16.51 -3.85
N VAL A 149 23.85 17.27 -4.29
CA VAL A 149 24.07 18.45 -5.16
C VAL A 149 24.76 19.59 -4.41
N ARG A 150 24.32 19.89 -3.18
CA ARG A 150 24.90 20.97 -2.36
C ARG A 150 26.39 20.74 -2.06
N ASP A 151 26.72 19.53 -1.61
CA ASP A 151 28.07 19.18 -1.13
C ASP A 151 28.91 18.56 -2.25
N ARG A 152 28.32 18.35 -3.45
CA ARG A 152 28.95 17.69 -4.60
C ARG A 152 29.58 16.34 -4.22
N ALA A 153 28.93 15.61 -3.33
CA ALA A 153 29.46 14.38 -2.74
C ALA A 153 28.76 13.12 -3.28
N ALA A 154 29.54 12.11 -3.65
CA ALA A 154 29.01 10.86 -4.23
C ALA A 154 28.29 9.99 -3.20
N TRP A 155 28.71 9.98 -1.92
CA TRP A 155 28.09 9.11 -0.92
C TRP A 155 26.61 9.46 -0.63
N PRO A 156 26.19 10.76 -0.52
CA PRO A 156 24.77 11.06 -0.39
C PRO A 156 23.98 10.70 -1.66
N ALA A 157 24.58 10.80 -2.85
CA ALA A 157 23.97 10.37 -4.09
C ALA A 157 23.72 8.83 -4.10
N LEU A 158 24.71 8.05 -3.67
CA LEU A 158 24.59 6.59 -3.51
C LEU A 158 23.48 6.23 -2.51
N ALA A 159 23.48 6.89 -1.34
CA ALA A 159 22.46 6.69 -0.33
C ALA A 159 21.07 7.12 -0.83
N ALA A 160 20.96 8.22 -1.57
CA ALA A 160 19.71 8.66 -2.21
C ALA A 160 19.18 7.61 -3.18
N GLY A 161 20.06 7.07 -4.03
CA GLY A 161 19.70 5.98 -4.95
C GLY A 161 19.26 4.72 -4.21
N LEU A 162 19.98 4.28 -3.18
CA LEU A 162 19.62 3.13 -2.36
C LEU A 162 18.22 3.31 -1.75
N LEU A 163 17.97 4.45 -1.11
CA LEU A 163 16.67 4.72 -0.49
C LEU A 163 15.54 4.93 -1.51
N ALA A 164 15.85 5.35 -2.75
CA ALA A 164 14.87 5.41 -3.84
C ALA A 164 14.58 4.03 -4.45
N GLY A 165 15.50 3.07 -4.32
CA GLY A 165 15.32 1.70 -4.81
C GLY A 165 14.54 0.79 -3.84
N ILE A 166 14.66 0.99 -2.52
CA ILE A 166 13.92 0.20 -1.51
C ILE A 166 12.40 0.22 -1.75
N PRO A 167 11.74 1.36 -2.02
CA PRO A 167 10.31 1.42 -2.31
C PRO A 167 9.81 0.51 -3.42
N LEU A 168 10.63 0.25 -4.46
CA LEU A 168 10.28 -0.71 -5.51
C LEU A 168 10.08 -2.13 -4.98
N GLY A 169 10.82 -2.51 -3.94
CA GLY A 169 10.65 -3.77 -3.25
C GLY A 169 9.41 -3.83 -2.33
N LEU A 170 8.71 -2.71 -2.14
CA LEU A 170 7.48 -2.62 -1.35
C LEU A 170 6.24 -2.46 -2.25
N LYS A 171 6.35 -1.67 -3.31
CA LYS A 171 5.34 -1.52 -4.37
C LYS A 171 6.02 -0.96 -5.62
N GLN A 172 5.81 -1.62 -6.75
CA GLN A 172 6.51 -1.32 -8.01
C GLN A 172 6.22 0.07 -8.62
N SER A 173 5.10 0.72 -8.25
CA SER A 173 4.77 2.08 -8.69
C SER A 173 5.53 3.20 -7.97
N LEU A 174 6.23 2.91 -6.88
CA LEU A 174 6.85 3.91 -6.00
C LEU A 174 8.23 4.36 -6.50
N VAL A 175 8.26 5.02 -7.67
CA VAL A 175 9.47 5.48 -8.36
C VAL A 175 9.68 7.00 -8.28
N SER A 176 8.83 7.72 -7.57
CA SER A 176 8.82 9.20 -7.58
C SER A 176 10.14 9.83 -7.12
N ALA A 177 10.82 9.23 -6.13
CA ALA A 177 12.13 9.70 -5.68
C ALA A 177 13.23 9.53 -6.76
N VAL A 178 13.14 8.47 -7.60
CA VAL A 178 14.07 8.27 -8.73
C VAL A 178 13.91 9.42 -9.73
N VAL A 179 12.66 9.77 -10.06
CA VAL A 179 12.35 10.89 -10.95
C VAL A 179 12.88 12.21 -10.36
N PHE A 180 12.66 12.43 -9.04
CA PHE A 180 13.19 13.62 -8.37
C PHE A 180 14.71 13.72 -8.48
N ILE A 181 15.45 12.63 -8.18
CA ILE A 181 16.91 12.58 -8.24
C ILE A 181 17.41 12.89 -9.65
N ALA A 182 16.84 12.23 -10.66
CA ALA A 182 17.24 12.40 -12.06
C ALA A 182 17.01 13.85 -12.54
N VAL A 183 15.80 14.40 -12.29
CA VAL A 183 15.47 15.77 -12.68
C VAL A 183 16.33 16.78 -11.93
N LEU A 184 16.56 16.61 -10.61
CA LEU A 184 17.39 17.50 -9.82
C LEU A 184 18.83 17.57 -10.35
N PHE A 185 19.45 16.42 -10.65
CA PHE A 185 20.83 16.37 -11.12
C PHE A 185 20.96 16.97 -12.51
N VAL A 186 20.08 16.62 -13.45
CA VAL A 186 20.08 17.16 -14.81
C VAL A 186 19.80 18.65 -14.80
N ALA A 187 18.78 19.12 -14.08
CA ALA A 187 18.46 20.53 -13.99
C ALA A 187 19.59 21.36 -13.31
N SER A 188 20.27 20.77 -12.31
CA SER A 188 21.42 21.40 -11.66
C SER A 188 22.61 21.53 -12.61
N TYR A 189 22.82 20.55 -13.49
CA TYR A 189 23.83 20.66 -14.56
C TYR A 189 23.45 21.73 -15.58
N LEU A 190 22.23 21.76 -16.07
CA LEU A 190 21.74 22.73 -17.03
C LEU A 190 21.78 24.16 -16.47
N ALA A 191 21.59 24.32 -15.16
CA ALA A 191 21.72 25.59 -14.46
C ALA A 191 23.19 25.98 -14.12
N GLY A 192 24.18 25.18 -14.55
CA GLY A 192 25.62 25.45 -14.32
C GLY A 192 26.06 25.21 -12.86
N ARG A 193 25.24 24.59 -12.02
CA ARG A 193 25.61 24.27 -10.61
C ARG A 193 26.53 23.06 -10.52
N LEU A 194 26.45 22.15 -11.47
CA LEU A 194 27.28 20.96 -11.61
C LEU A 194 28.01 20.94 -12.93
N GLY A 195 29.28 20.53 -12.91
CA GLY A 195 30.03 20.19 -14.10
C GLY A 195 29.68 18.81 -14.65
N ARG A 196 30.10 18.50 -15.90
CA ARG A 196 29.85 17.17 -16.51
C ARG A 196 30.40 16.02 -15.68
N ALA A 197 31.63 16.16 -15.16
CA ALA A 197 32.26 15.12 -14.32
C ALA A 197 31.50 14.90 -12.99
N GLU A 198 31.02 15.99 -12.40
CA GLU A 198 30.23 15.95 -11.17
C GLU A 198 28.88 15.27 -11.43
N LEU A 199 28.16 15.65 -12.50
CA LEU A 199 26.91 15.01 -12.90
C LEU A 199 27.11 13.51 -13.10
N ALA A 200 28.13 13.10 -13.89
CA ALA A 200 28.41 11.69 -14.16
C ALA A 200 28.72 10.91 -12.87
N ARG A 201 29.49 11.51 -11.96
CA ARG A 201 29.84 10.91 -10.67
C ARG A 201 28.62 10.75 -9.76
N LEU A 202 27.78 11.80 -9.62
CA LEU A 202 26.59 11.77 -8.79
C LEU A 202 25.52 10.83 -9.37
N ALA A 203 25.30 10.90 -10.68
CA ALA A 203 24.36 10.00 -11.36
C ALA A 203 24.81 8.54 -11.27
N GLY A 204 26.10 8.25 -11.52
CA GLY A 204 26.68 6.91 -11.39
C GLY A 204 26.55 6.36 -9.96
N ALA A 205 26.81 7.20 -8.94
CA ALA A 205 26.62 6.81 -7.54
C ALA A 205 25.15 6.53 -7.21
N ALA A 206 24.21 7.37 -7.67
CA ALA A 206 22.78 7.15 -7.44
C ALA A 206 22.28 5.88 -8.14
N VAL A 207 22.72 5.62 -9.38
CA VAL A 207 22.40 4.38 -10.10
C VAL A 207 22.96 3.17 -9.38
N ALA A 208 24.21 3.23 -8.90
CA ALA A 208 24.83 2.15 -8.13
C ALA A 208 24.04 1.88 -6.83
N GLY A 209 23.64 2.93 -6.11
CA GLY A 209 22.79 2.77 -4.91
C GLY A 209 21.45 2.15 -5.22
N PHE A 210 20.76 2.64 -6.26
CA PHE A 210 19.48 2.13 -6.72
C PHE A 210 19.53 0.66 -7.16
N ALA A 211 20.62 0.27 -7.79
CA ALA A 211 20.83 -1.11 -8.26
C ALA A 211 20.92 -2.13 -7.11
N ILE A 212 21.35 -1.73 -5.90
CA ILE A 212 21.55 -2.65 -4.78
C ILE A 212 20.26 -3.42 -4.44
N PRO A 213 19.11 -2.79 -4.08
CA PRO A 213 17.89 -3.53 -3.74
C PRO A 213 17.28 -4.25 -4.94
N VAL A 214 17.43 -3.74 -6.16
CA VAL A 214 16.96 -4.41 -7.37
C VAL A 214 17.75 -5.69 -7.62
N LEU A 215 19.09 -5.61 -7.59
CA LEU A 215 19.95 -6.78 -7.77
C LEU A 215 19.82 -7.78 -6.61
N ALA A 216 19.54 -7.32 -5.39
CA ALA A 216 19.25 -8.21 -4.28
C ALA A 216 17.97 -9.03 -4.53
N THR A 217 16.92 -8.42 -5.07
CA THR A 217 15.67 -9.11 -5.43
C THR A 217 15.90 -10.11 -6.58
N VAL A 218 16.60 -9.69 -7.63
CA VAL A 218 16.95 -10.57 -8.77
C VAL A 218 17.86 -11.72 -8.31
N GLY A 219 18.88 -11.41 -7.50
CA GLY A 219 19.81 -12.42 -6.95
C GLY A 219 19.10 -13.44 -6.06
N TRP A 220 18.14 -12.98 -5.25
CA TRP A 220 17.29 -13.88 -4.48
C TRP A 220 16.48 -14.81 -5.40
N ALA A 221 15.82 -14.27 -6.43
CA ALA A 221 15.00 -15.07 -7.34
C ALA A 221 15.82 -16.16 -8.04
N LEU A 222 17.04 -15.81 -8.52
CA LEU A 222 17.95 -16.77 -9.11
C LEU A 222 18.41 -17.84 -8.11
N ALA A 223 18.74 -17.46 -6.88
CA ALA A 223 19.14 -18.38 -5.83
C ALA A 223 17.99 -19.31 -5.39
N ALA A 224 16.74 -18.83 -5.44
CA ALA A 224 15.54 -19.60 -5.17
C ALA A 224 15.07 -20.46 -6.36
N GLY A 225 15.76 -20.40 -7.51
CA GLY A 225 15.43 -21.19 -8.70
C GLY A 225 14.27 -20.63 -9.53
N VAL A 226 13.74 -19.44 -9.20
CA VAL A 226 12.64 -18.79 -9.92
C VAL A 226 13.10 -18.30 -11.29
N ARG A 227 12.36 -18.62 -12.36
CA ARG A 227 12.62 -18.03 -13.67
C ARG A 227 12.36 -16.52 -13.63
N LEU A 228 13.29 -15.73 -14.17
CA LEU A 228 13.14 -14.26 -14.19
C LEU A 228 11.90 -13.80 -14.97
N GLY A 229 11.42 -14.62 -15.92
CA GLY A 229 10.15 -14.36 -16.61
C GLY A 229 8.95 -14.35 -15.66
N GLU A 230 8.90 -15.29 -14.69
CA GLU A 230 7.84 -15.37 -13.70
C GLU A 230 7.90 -14.17 -12.72
N LEU A 231 9.13 -13.83 -12.28
CA LEU A 231 9.31 -12.62 -11.47
C LEU A 231 8.85 -11.36 -12.21
N TRP A 232 9.24 -11.22 -13.48
CA TRP A 232 8.82 -10.10 -14.32
C TRP A 232 7.30 -10.08 -14.50
N TYR A 233 6.70 -11.25 -14.78
CA TYR A 233 5.26 -11.36 -14.95
C TYR A 233 4.51 -10.96 -13.68
N ALA A 234 4.88 -11.50 -12.53
CA ALA A 234 4.25 -11.17 -11.25
C ALA A 234 4.35 -9.67 -10.91
N LEU A 235 5.48 -9.01 -11.23
CA LEU A 235 5.70 -7.61 -10.87
C LEU A 235 5.12 -6.62 -11.90
N TYR A 236 5.17 -6.95 -13.19
CA TYR A 236 4.85 -6.00 -14.26
C TYR A 236 3.89 -6.57 -15.31
N GLY A 237 4.09 -7.81 -15.77
CA GLY A 237 3.28 -8.42 -16.84
C GLY A 237 1.82 -8.55 -16.45
N PHE A 238 1.55 -9.04 -15.27
CA PHE A 238 0.18 -9.17 -14.72
C PHE A 238 -0.64 -7.87 -14.78
N ARG A 239 0.02 -6.69 -14.75
CA ARG A 239 -0.69 -5.41 -14.83
C ARG A 239 -1.43 -5.21 -16.15
N ALA A 240 -0.95 -5.81 -17.25
CA ALA A 240 -1.65 -5.76 -18.54
C ALA A 240 -2.95 -6.58 -18.48
N ASP A 241 -2.89 -7.80 -17.92
CA ASP A 241 -4.07 -8.67 -17.76
C ASP A 241 -5.07 -8.08 -16.77
N ALA A 242 -4.57 -7.55 -15.64
CA ALA A 242 -5.37 -6.85 -14.65
C ALA A 242 -6.08 -5.60 -15.23
N ALA A 243 -5.46 -4.88 -16.18
CA ALA A 243 -6.08 -3.72 -16.83
C ALA A 243 -7.27 -4.14 -17.70
N GLY A 244 -7.20 -5.30 -18.38
CA GLY A 244 -8.33 -5.91 -19.08
C GLY A 244 -9.50 -6.19 -18.15
N ALA A 245 -9.25 -6.94 -17.06
CA ALA A 245 -10.25 -7.29 -16.06
C ALA A 245 -10.88 -6.06 -15.36
N LEU A 246 -10.09 -5.01 -15.12
CA LEU A 246 -10.61 -3.74 -14.57
C LEU A 246 -11.48 -2.98 -15.59
N GLY A 247 -11.17 -3.07 -16.88
CA GLY A 247 -11.95 -2.45 -17.96
C GLY A 247 -13.34 -3.06 -18.11
N GLU A 248 -13.49 -4.35 -17.83
CA GLU A 248 -14.77 -5.07 -17.81
C GLU A 248 -15.61 -4.80 -16.54
N GLY A 249 -15.00 -4.25 -15.52
CA GLY A 249 -15.67 -3.92 -14.26
C GLY A 249 -16.67 -2.77 -14.40
N SER A 250 -17.48 -2.56 -13.37
CA SER A 250 -18.48 -1.48 -13.31
C SER A 250 -17.82 -0.11 -13.36
N VAL A 251 -17.98 0.60 -14.49
CA VAL A 251 -17.53 1.99 -14.68
C VAL A 251 -18.07 2.90 -13.56
N GLY A 252 -19.34 2.70 -13.16
CA GLY A 252 -19.96 3.47 -12.06
C GLY A 252 -19.25 3.31 -10.73
N ALA A 253 -18.83 2.09 -10.38
CA ALA A 253 -18.08 1.85 -9.15
C ALA A 253 -16.68 2.49 -9.17
N THR A 254 -16.00 2.42 -10.32
CA THR A 254 -14.69 3.05 -10.52
C THR A 254 -14.77 4.56 -10.44
N VAL A 255 -15.75 5.19 -11.10
CA VAL A 255 -16.01 6.65 -11.03
C VAL A 255 -16.33 7.06 -9.59
N ARG A 256 -17.19 6.32 -8.89
CA ARG A 256 -17.52 6.61 -7.48
C ARG A 256 -16.27 6.58 -6.61
N ARG A 257 -15.40 5.55 -6.72
CA ARG A 257 -14.13 5.48 -5.97
C ARG A 257 -13.21 6.64 -6.31
N GLY A 258 -13.10 7.00 -7.59
CA GLY A 258 -12.31 8.16 -8.03
C GLY A 258 -12.80 9.48 -7.43
N LEU A 259 -14.12 9.70 -7.38
CA LEU A 259 -14.72 10.89 -6.75
C LEU A 259 -14.47 10.90 -5.22
N VAL A 260 -14.60 9.75 -4.55
CA VAL A 260 -14.30 9.63 -3.12
C VAL A 260 -12.82 9.93 -2.86
N LEU A 261 -11.90 9.36 -3.64
CA LEU A 261 -10.47 9.66 -3.54
C LEU A 261 -10.19 11.15 -3.76
N ALA A 262 -10.78 11.76 -4.81
CA ALA A 262 -10.64 13.20 -5.05
C ALA A 262 -11.13 14.04 -3.86
N LEU A 263 -12.26 13.68 -3.26
CA LEU A 263 -12.77 14.32 -2.05
C LEU A 263 -11.80 14.17 -0.87
N ILE A 264 -11.26 12.97 -0.66
CA ILE A 264 -10.24 12.69 0.37
C ILE A 264 -9.03 13.57 0.17
N LEU A 265 -8.52 13.70 -1.06
CA LEU A 265 -7.36 14.56 -1.37
C LEU A 265 -7.62 16.03 -1.03
N VAL A 266 -8.85 16.50 -1.22
CA VAL A 266 -9.24 17.88 -0.87
C VAL A 266 -9.38 18.03 0.65
N VAL A 267 -10.12 17.14 1.30
CA VAL A 267 -10.43 17.23 2.75
C VAL A 267 -9.17 17.03 3.60
N THR A 268 -8.27 16.15 3.21
CA THR A 268 -6.97 15.98 3.89
C THR A 268 -5.99 17.11 3.64
N GLY A 269 -6.28 18.00 2.69
CA GLY A 269 -5.43 19.14 2.32
C GLY A 269 -4.34 18.81 1.30
N ILE A 270 -4.17 17.55 0.88
CA ILE A 270 -3.17 17.13 -0.12
C ILE A 270 -3.35 17.95 -1.41
N ALA A 271 -4.53 17.88 -2.03
CA ALA A 271 -4.79 18.59 -3.28
C ALA A 271 -4.61 20.11 -3.12
N ILE A 272 -5.02 20.68 -1.98
CA ILE A 272 -4.91 22.12 -1.72
C ILE A 272 -3.43 22.55 -1.63
N VAL A 273 -2.57 21.77 -0.96
CA VAL A 273 -1.13 22.03 -0.87
C VAL A 273 -0.48 21.97 -2.25
N LEU A 274 -0.77 20.91 -3.03
CA LEU A 274 -0.19 20.73 -4.36
C LEU A 274 -0.64 21.85 -5.32
N VAL A 275 -1.92 22.20 -5.35
CA VAL A 275 -2.45 23.32 -6.14
C VAL A 275 -1.83 24.65 -5.70
N ALA A 276 -1.73 24.89 -4.38
CA ALA A 276 -1.12 26.13 -3.87
C ALA A 276 0.36 26.27 -4.25
N TYR A 277 1.10 25.18 -4.32
CA TYR A 277 2.48 25.14 -4.81
C TYR A 277 2.55 25.39 -6.33
N LEU A 278 1.76 24.65 -7.11
CA LEU A 278 1.75 24.77 -8.57
C LEU A 278 1.27 26.14 -9.05
N ALA A 279 0.32 26.77 -8.36
CA ALA A 279 -0.12 28.13 -8.65
C ALA A 279 1.00 29.18 -8.49
N ARG A 280 2.05 28.84 -7.75
CA ARG A 280 3.24 29.70 -7.53
C ARG A 280 4.50 29.16 -8.17
N VAL A 281 4.39 28.18 -9.07
CA VAL A 281 5.53 27.51 -9.69
C VAL A 281 6.50 28.48 -10.36
N ARG A 282 5.99 29.56 -10.97
CA ARG A 282 6.83 30.60 -11.60
C ARG A 282 7.72 31.35 -10.59
N ASP A 283 7.20 31.61 -9.39
CA ASP A 283 7.95 32.28 -8.32
C ASP A 283 8.99 31.32 -7.72
N HIS A 284 8.64 30.06 -7.55
CA HIS A 284 9.59 29.01 -7.14
C HIS A 284 10.67 28.80 -8.19
N TRP A 285 10.31 28.77 -9.47
CA TRP A 285 11.25 28.66 -10.59
C TRP A 285 12.27 29.78 -10.62
N ARG A 286 11.84 31.02 -10.42
CA ARG A 286 12.75 32.18 -10.35
C ARG A 286 13.72 32.12 -9.17
N ARG A 287 13.36 31.46 -8.09
CA ARG A 287 14.20 31.31 -6.89
C ARG A 287 15.18 30.15 -7.03
N ASP A 288 14.69 29.01 -7.46
CA ASP A 288 15.47 27.79 -7.63
C ASP A 288 14.84 26.90 -8.70
N ALA A 289 15.27 27.10 -9.96
CA ALA A 289 14.73 26.32 -11.09
C ALA A 289 15.00 24.82 -10.98
N PRO A 290 16.22 24.34 -10.62
CA PRO A 290 16.48 22.90 -10.46
C PRO A 290 15.61 22.23 -9.41
N LEU A 291 15.48 22.83 -8.23
CA LEU A 291 14.61 22.29 -7.18
C LEU A 291 13.14 22.29 -7.61
N THR A 292 12.68 23.37 -8.24
CA THR A 292 11.29 23.48 -8.72
C THR A 292 10.98 22.42 -9.78
N ALA A 293 11.89 22.21 -10.75
CA ALA A 293 11.74 21.17 -11.77
C ALA A 293 11.65 19.78 -11.14
N ALA A 294 12.52 19.47 -10.16
CA ALA A 294 12.54 18.20 -9.47
C ALA A 294 11.24 17.95 -8.66
N VAL A 295 10.73 18.98 -7.97
CA VAL A 295 9.47 18.87 -7.21
C VAL A 295 8.26 18.69 -8.15
N VAL A 296 8.22 19.40 -9.27
CA VAL A 296 7.16 19.20 -10.29
C VAL A 296 7.24 17.79 -10.87
N GLY A 297 8.44 17.29 -11.17
CA GLY A 297 8.65 15.91 -11.64
C GLY A 297 8.21 14.86 -10.61
N LEU A 298 8.53 15.09 -9.33
CA LEU A 298 8.09 14.25 -8.21
C LEU A 298 6.55 14.15 -8.17
N ILE A 299 5.88 15.32 -8.10
CA ILE A 299 4.41 15.40 -8.03
C ILE A 299 3.76 14.78 -9.27
N ALA A 300 4.28 15.08 -10.46
CA ALA A 300 3.73 14.49 -11.70
C ALA A 300 3.84 12.96 -11.71
N CYS A 301 4.98 12.42 -11.28
CA CYS A 301 5.19 10.99 -11.17
C CYS A 301 4.20 10.34 -10.16
N GLU A 302 4.00 10.96 -8.99
CA GLU A 302 3.07 10.49 -7.96
C GLU A 302 1.62 10.50 -8.46
N VAL A 303 1.19 11.56 -9.15
CA VAL A 303 -0.15 11.64 -9.74
C VAL A 303 -0.35 10.56 -10.81
N VAL A 304 0.66 10.33 -11.67
CA VAL A 304 0.62 9.27 -12.67
C VAL A 304 0.54 7.89 -12.01
N ALA A 305 1.40 7.62 -11.01
CA ALA A 305 1.44 6.34 -10.30
C ALA A 305 0.08 6.03 -9.63
N MET A 306 -0.48 7.00 -8.91
CA MET A 306 -1.82 6.90 -8.30
C MET A 306 -2.91 6.61 -9.35
N SER A 307 -2.84 7.27 -10.51
CA SER A 307 -3.85 7.14 -11.57
C SER A 307 -3.76 5.81 -12.31
N LEU A 308 -2.54 5.32 -12.57
CA LEU A 308 -2.30 4.04 -13.27
C LEU A 308 -2.77 2.81 -12.47
N GLY A 309 -2.99 2.95 -11.17
CA GLY A 309 -3.57 1.89 -10.33
C GLY A 309 -4.99 1.48 -10.73
N GLY A 310 -5.75 2.37 -11.41
CA GLY A 310 -7.08 2.12 -11.98
C GLY A 310 -8.21 1.85 -10.98
N SER A 311 -7.89 1.36 -9.79
CA SER A 311 -8.88 0.99 -8.76
C SER A 311 -9.33 2.14 -7.86
N PHE A 312 -8.55 3.21 -7.78
CA PHE A 312 -8.82 4.43 -7.01
C PHE A 312 -9.19 4.20 -5.54
N TRP A 313 -8.47 3.28 -4.88
CA TRP A 313 -8.63 3.05 -3.44
C TRP A 313 -8.13 4.27 -2.65
N GLN A 314 -8.72 4.51 -1.48
CA GLN A 314 -8.40 5.67 -0.65
C GLN A 314 -6.93 5.73 -0.19
N ASP A 315 -6.31 4.59 0.05
CA ASP A 315 -4.90 4.46 0.45
C ASP A 315 -3.91 4.87 -0.66
N TYR A 316 -4.33 4.97 -1.92
CA TYR A 316 -3.51 5.55 -2.99
C TYR A 316 -3.16 7.02 -2.74
N ALA A 317 -3.89 7.72 -1.86
CA ALA A 317 -3.53 9.06 -1.40
C ALA A 317 -2.15 9.11 -0.72
N PHE A 318 -1.66 8.00 -0.15
CA PHE A 318 -0.30 7.93 0.41
C PHE A 318 0.79 8.16 -0.64
N GLU A 319 0.55 7.80 -1.91
CA GLU A 319 1.52 8.03 -3.00
C GLU A 319 1.82 9.51 -3.21
N LEU A 320 0.89 10.42 -2.87
CA LEU A 320 1.08 11.87 -2.99
C LEU A 320 1.71 12.53 -1.76
N VAL A 321 1.95 11.78 -0.69
CA VAL A 321 2.47 12.34 0.57
C VAL A 321 3.89 12.92 0.41
N PRO A 322 4.87 12.26 -0.25
CA PRO A 322 6.21 12.82 -0.39
C PRO A 322 6.21 14.17 -1.10
N GLY A 323 5.56 14.28 -2.26
CA GLY A 323 5.43 15.54 -3.01
C GLY A 323 4.70 16.62 -2.22
N THR A 324 3.64 16.23 -1.47
CA THR A 324 2.90 17.16 -0.60
C THR A 324 3.80 17.74 0.49
N LEU A 325 4.60 16.91 1.18
CA LEU A 325 5.49 17.37 2.26
C LEU A 325 6.60 18.30 1.75
N VAL A 326 7.19 17.97 0.58
CA VAL A 326 8.20 18.82 -0.04
C VAL A 326 7.59 20.15 -0.52
N ALA A 327 6.44 20.10 -1.18
CA ALA A 327 5.72 21.31 -1.59
C ALA A 327 5.32 22.18 -0.39
N LEU A 328 4.80 21.59 0.67
CA LEU A 328 4.43 22.27 1.91
C LEU A 328 5.62 23.03 2.52
N ALA A 329 6.80 22.41 2.55
CA ALA A 329 8.00 23.02 3.09
C ALA A 329 8.45 24.27 2.29
N LEU A 330 8.15 24.33 0.99
CA LEU A 330 8.48 25.43 0.10
C LEU A 330 7.46 26.59 0.10
N LEU A 331 6.26 26.37 0.61
CA LEU A 331 5.24 27.41 0.69
C LEU A 331 5.63 28.55 1.65
N ALA A 332 5.11 29.75 1.39
CA ALA A 332 5.24 30.89 2.28
C ALA A 332 4.70 30.60 3.68
N VAL A 333 5.37 31.11 4.72
CA VAL A 333 5.13 30.78 6.14
C VAL A 333 3.64 30.83 6.52
N ARG A 334 2.95 31.95 6.27
CA ARG A 334 1.54 32.12 6.65
C ARG A 334 0.61 31.13 5.95
N LEU A 335 0.89 30.82 4.69
CA LEU A 335 0.08 29.87 3.92
C LEU A 335 0.32 28.45 4.42
N ARG A 336 1.59 28.06 4.63
CA ARG A 336 1.98 26.78 5.20
C ARG A 336 1.25 26.52 6.53
N GLU A 337 1.28 27.47 7.44
CA GLU A 337 0.64 27.35 8.75
C GLU A 337 -0.87 27.13 8.65
N ARG A 338 -1.54 27.88 7.79
CA ARG A 338 -2.99 27.72 7.55
C ARG A 338 -3.33 26.36 6.97
N LEU A 339 -2.54 25.89 6.02
CA LEU A 339 -2.76 24.57 5.39
C LEU A 339 -2.49 23.43 6.37
N VAL A 340 -1.42 23.50 7.17
CA VAL A 340 -1.19 22.49 8.20
C VAL A 340 -2.29 22.51 9.26
N LEU A 341 -2.77 23.68 9.66
CA LEU A 341 -3.91 23.75 10.58
C LEU A 341 -5.14 23.07 9.99
N LEU A 342 -5.44 23.31 8.71
CA LEU A 342 -6.52 22.61 8.01
C LEU A 342 -6.32 21.09 8.04
N MET A 343 -5.10 20.60 7.72
CA MET A 343 -4.77 19.16 7.76
C MET A 343 -4.96 18.58 9.15
N VAL A 344 -4.51 19.29 10.19
CA VAL A 344 -4.66 18.85 11.59
C VAL A 344 -6.13 18.83 12.01
N VAL A 345 -6.91 19.85 11.67
CA VAL A 345 -8.36 19.89 11.97
C VAL A 345 -9.07 18.74 11.26
N SER A 346 -8.78 18.52 9.97
CA SER A 346 -9.35 17.41 9.22
C SER A 346 -8.99 16.06 9.84
N ALA A 347 -7.72 15.83 10.18
CA ALA A 347 -7.27 14.60 10.83
C ALA A 347 -7.92 14.43 12.21
N ALA A 348 -8.02 15.48 13.02
CA ALA A 348 -8.63 15.41 14.34
C ALA A 348 -10.13 15.11 14.26
N LEU A 349 -10.88 15.77 13.37
CA LEU A 349 -12.30 15.50 13.16
C LEU A 349 -12.54 14.08 12.65
N SER A 350 -11.71 13.59 11.72
CA SER A 350 -11.81 12.22 11.22
C SER A 350 -11.45 11.18 12.29
N LEU A 351 -10.48 11.46 13.16
CA LEU A 351 -10.13 10.60 14.31
C LEU A 351 -11.27 10.56 15.34
N VAL A 352 -11.89 11.70 15.63
CA VAL A 352 -13.05 11.75 16.55
C VAL A 352 -14.22 10.96 15.95
N GLY A 353 -14.54 11.17 14.67
CA GLY A 353 -15.58 10.40 13.97
C GLY A 353 -15.30 8.91 13.96
N TRP A 354 -14.06 8.52 13.65
CA TRP A 354 -13.61 7.12 13.65
C TRP A 354 -13.67 6.53 15.07
N GLY A 355 -13.21 7.26 16.08
CA GLY A 355 -13.29 6.83 17.47
C GLY A 355 -14.73 6.64 17.94
N PHE A 356 -15.62 7.60 17.62
CA PHE A 356 -17.04 7.48 17.92
C PHE A 356 -17.67 6.25 17.25
N TRP A 357 -17.41 6.04 15.95
CA TRP A 357 -17.88 4.87 15.20
C TRP A 357 -17.46 3.56 15.87
N ASN A 358 -16.21 3.48 16.31
CA ASN A 358 -15.67 2.30 16.98
C ASN A 358 -16.28 2.04 18.37
N VAL A 359 -16.48 3.09 19.16
CA VAL A 359 -17.04 2.96 20.52
C VAL A 359 -18.55 2.72 20.50
N SER A 360 -19.23 3.18 19.46
CA SER A 360 -20.68 3.00 19.32
C SER A 360 -21.12 1.58 18.94
N GLY A 361 -20.18 0.64 18.76
CA GLY A 361 -20.47 -0.73 18.35
C GLY A 361 -21.03 -0.85 16.92
N ARG A 362 -20.92 0.18 16.10
CA ARG A 362 -21.46 0.20 14.71
C ARG A 362 -20.49 -0.33 13.67
N GLN A 363 -19.33 -0.80 14.09
CA GLN A 363 -18.34 -1.35 13.18
C GLN A 363 -18.55 -2.85 13.07
N GLU A 364 -18.97 -3.27 11.91
CA GLU A 364 -19.18 -4.66 11.51
C GLU A 364 -17.90 -5.20 10.86
N PHE A 365 -17.54 -6.44 11.19
CA PHE A 365 -16.38 -7.15 10.65
C PHE A 365 -16.84 -8.44 9.98
N HIS A 366 -17.74 -8.32 9.01
CA HIS A 366 -18.42 -9.45 8.38
C HIS A 366 -17.50 -10.59 7.96
N GLU A 367 -16.31 -10.24 7.42
CA GLU A 367 -15.33 -11.25 7.00
C GLU A 367 -14.69 -11.97 8.18
N TYR A 368 -14.38 -11.21 9.23
CA TYR A 368 -13.82 -11.75 10.46
C TYR A 368 -14.82 -12.70 11.14
N ASP A 369 -16.04 -12.24 11.37
CA ASP A 369 -17.07 -12.98 12.09
C ASP A 369 -17.47 -14.25 11.32
N THR A 370 -17.58 -14.18 9.99
CA THR A 370 -17.82 -15.35 9.13
C THR A 370 -16.64 -16.33 9.17
N GLY A 371 -15.40 -15.84 9.15
CA GLY A 371 -14.19 -16.65 9.24
C GLY A 371 -14.10 -17.40 10.57
N VAL A 372 -14.38 -16.72 11.68
CA VAL A 372 -14.40 -17.34 13.04
C VAL A 372 -15.47 -18.41 13.13
N ALA A 373 -16.67 -18.19 12.60
CA ALA A 373 -17.73 -19.19 12.59
C ALA A 373 -17.34 -20.45 11.80
N LEU A 374 -16.68 -20.26 10.65
CA LEU A 374 -16.14 -21.38 9.85
C LEU A 374 -15.05 -22.14 10.60
N ALA A 375 -14.13 -21.44 11.29
CA ALA A 375 -13.11 -22.07 12.12
C ALA A 375 -13.69 -22.97 13.21
N GLN A 376 -14.84 -22.59 13.78
CA GLN A 376 -15.54 -23.36 14.81
C GLN A 376 -16.29 -24.57 14.25
N ALA A 377 -16.76 -24.49 13.00
CA ALA A 377 -17.52 -25.55 12.35
C ALA A 377 -16.62 -26.56 11.61
N ALA A 378 -15.40 -26.20 11.28
CA ALA A 378 -14.48 -27.00 10.50
C ALA A 378 -13.74 -28.06 11.35
N GLU A 379 -13.29 -29.13 10.69
CA GLU A 379 -12.44 -30.18 11.27
C GLU A 379 -11.02 -30.14 10.63
N PRO A 380 -10.02 -30.76 11.30
CA PRO A 380 -8.66 -30.83 10.74
C PRO A 380 -8.65 -31.49 9.36
N GLY A 381 -8.03 -30.80 8.39
CA GLY A 381 -7.96 -31.24 6.99
C GLY A 381 -9.04 -30.65 6.09
N ASP A 382 -9.99 -29.92 6.64
CA ASP A 382 -10.92 -29.14 5.82
C ASP A 382 -10.20 -28.01 5.09
N THR A 383 -10.72 -27.69 3.90
CA THR A 383 -10.21 -26.63 3.05
C THR A 383 -11.33 -25.66 2.69
N LEU A 384 -10.98 -24.41 2.41
CA LEU A 384 -11.92 -23.34 2.11
C LEU A 384 -11.51 -22.57 0.85
N VAL A 385 -12.47 -22.28 -0.02
CA VAL A 385 -12.33 -21.24 -1.03
C VAL A 385 -13.35 -20.14 -0.79
N VAL A 386 -12.88 -18.90 -0.72
CA VAL A 386 -13.74 -17.72 -0.68
C VAL A 386 -13.88 -17.18 -2.09
N PHE A 387 -15.00 -17.47 -2.72
CA PHE A 387 -15.28 -17.03 -4.09
C PHE A 387 -15.41 -15.49 -4.14
N GLY A 388 -14.64 -14.88 -5.03
CA GLY A 388 -14.54 -13.42 -5.09
C GLY A 388 -13.39 -12.83 -4.26
N GLY A 389 -12.65 -13.66 -3.53
CA GLY A 389 -11.36 -13.34 -2.92
C GLY A 389 -11.44 -12.43 -1.69
N ARG A 390 -11.56 -13.03 -0.50
CA ARG A 390 -11.51 -12.36 0.81
C ARG A 390 -10.48 -13.05 1.69
N ALA A 391 -9.23 -12.61 1.56
CA ALA A 391 -8.12 -13.17 2.32
C ALA A 391 -8.26 -12.96 3.84
N ASP A 392 -8.94 -11.90 4.26
CA ASP A 392 -9.27 -11.64 5.67
C ASP A 392 -10.21 -12.71 6.26
N LEU A 393 -11.23 -13.14 5.53
CA LEU A 393 -12.05 -14.29 5.94
C LEU A 393 -11.23 -15.58 5.94
N GLN A 394 -10.41 -15.81 4.90
CA GLN A 394 -9.57 -16.99 4.77
C GLN A 394 -8.60 -17.16 5.95
N ILE A 395 -7.92 -16.09 6.37
CA ILE A 395 -6.96 -16.16 7.48
C ILE A 395 -7.66 -16.42 8.83
N GLU A 396 -8.85 -15.85 9.05
CA GLU A 396 -9.59 -16.01 10.30
C GLU A 396 -10.24 -17.39 10.41
N SER A 397 -10.57 -18.03 9.28
CA SER A 397 -11.05 -19.41 9.29
C SER A 397 -9.94 -20.40 9.67
N GLY A 398 -8.67 -20.04 9.50
CA GLY A 398 -7.54 -20.95 9.70
C GLY A 398 -7.46 -22.11 8.70
N LEU A 399 -8.32 -22.12 7.67
CA LEU A 399 -8.37 -23.18 6.67
C LEU A 399 -7.47 -22.85 5.49
N ASP A 400 -6.84 -23.90 4.93
CA ASP A 400 -6.04 -23.75 3.71
C ASP A 400 -6.94 -23.58 2.48
N SER A 401 -6.47 -22.82 1.49
CA SER A 401 -7.15 -22.69 0.21
C SER A 401 -6.42 -23.54 -0.85
N PRO A 402 -7.13 -24.46 -1.53
CA PRO A 402 -6.59 -25.16 -2.70
C PRO A 402 -6.63 -24.31 -3.97
N TYR A 403 -7.24 -23.11 -3.93
CA TYR A 403 -7.35 -22.20 -5.05
C TYR A 403 -6.30 -21.08 -4.95
N PRO A 404 -5.56 -20.75 -6.02
CA PRO A 404 -4.38 -19.89 -5.93
C PRO A 404 -4.69 -18.39 -5.78
N TYR A 405 -5.93 -17.97 -5.95
CA TYR A 405 -6.27 -16.55 -6.02
C TYR A 405 -7.03 -16.07 -4.77
N LEU A 406 -6.31 -15.41 -3.87
CA LEU A 406 -6.87 -14.88 -2.61
C LEU A 406 -7.54 -13.50 -2.76
N TRP A 407 -7.47 -12.89 -3.96
CA TRP A 407 -8.09 -11.59 -4.28
C TRP A 407 -8.91 -11.68 -5.56
N SER A 408 -9.95 -10.87 -5.63
CA SER A 408 -10.85 -10.81 -6.78
C SER A 408 -10.15 -10.42 -8.11
N LEU A 409 -9.15 -9.54 -8.06
CA LEU A 409 -8.50 -9.08 -9.28
C LEU A 409 -7.63 -10.16 -9.94
N PRO A 410 -6.75 -10.90 -9.23
CA PRO A 410 -6.09 -12.07 -9.80
C PRO A 410 -7.06 -13.12 -10.31
N MET A 411 -8.13 -13.43 -9.56
CA MET A 411 -9.14 -14.38 -10.00
C MET A 411 -9.80 -13.96 -11.32
N ARG A 412 -10.18 -12.69 -11.49
CA ARG A 412 -10.75 -12.17 -12.74
C ARG A 412 -9.75 -12.12 -13.89
N ALA A 413 -8.48 -11.85 -13.61
CA ALA A 413 -7.47 -11.68 -14.64
C ALA A 413 -6.85 -13.01 -15.10
N LEU A 414 -6.72 -13.99 -14.20
CA LEU A 414 -6.01 -15.25 -14.46
C LEU A 414 -6.92 -16.47 -14.61
N ASP A 415 -8.17 -16.35 -14.16
CA ASP A 415 -9.21 -17.37 -14.33
C ASP A 415 -10.55 -16.72 -14.76
N PRO A 416 -10.56 -15.92 -15.87
CA PRO A 416 -11.73 -15.14 -16.27
C PRO A 416 -12.95 -16.02 -16.59
N ASP A 417 -12.72 -17.20 -17.16
CA ASP A 417 -13.76 -18.17 -17.50
C ASP A 417 -14.03 -19.18 -16.39
N LEU A 418 -13.44 -18.99 -15.20
CA LEU A 418 -13.58 -19.88 -14.04
C LEU A 418 -13.16 -21.33 -14.31
N THR A 419 -12.33 -21.57 -15.33
CA THR A 419 -11.93 -22.93 -15.73
C THR A 419 -11.16 -23.64 -14.63
N GLN A 420 -10.16 -22.94 -14.00
CA GLN A 420 -9.36 -23.54 -12.91
C GLN A 420 -10.22 -23.79 -11.68
N PHE A 421 -11.15 -22.88 -11.38
CA PHE A 421 -12.03 -23.05 -10.22
C PHE A 421 -13.02 -24.22 -10.42
N ARG A 422 -13.59 -24.36 -11.63
CA ARG A 422 -14.48 -25.49 -11.97
C ARG A 422 -13.74 -26.83 -11.94
N GLU A 423 -12.56 -26.90 -12.54
CA GLU A 423 -11.69 -28.10 -12.48
C GLU A 423 -11.36 -28.47 -11.03
N LEU A 424 -11.11 -27.48 -10.16
CA LEU A 424 -10.89 -27.70 -8.73
C LEU A 424 -12.14 -28.31 -8.04
N VAL A 425 -13.31 -27.73 -8.29
CA VAL A 425 -14.59 -28.21 -7.71
C VAL A 425 -14.90 -29.65 -8.16
N GLU A 426 -14.52 -30.02 -9.37
CA GLU A 426 -14.71 -31.37 -9.92
C GLU A 426 -13.62 -32.36 -9.48
N GLY A 427 -12.47 -31.86 -9.11
CA GLY A 427 -11.27 -32.62 -8.85
C GLY A 427 -11.23 -33.29 -7.46
N PRO A 428 -10.18 -34.09 -7.21
CA PRO A 428 -9.97 -34.75 -5.91
C PRO A 428 -9.63 -33.77 -4.79
N GLU A 429 -9.13 -32.58 -5.12
CA GLU A 429 -8.77 -31.50 -4.18
C GLU A 429 -9.93 -30.50 -3.99
N ALA A 430 -11.16 -30.90 -4.37
CA ALA A 430 -12.35 -30.07 -4.20
C ALA A 430 -12.46 -29.58 -2.74
N PRO A 431 -12.63 -28.25 -2.53
CA PRO A 431 -12.66 -27.68 -1.19
C PRO A 431 -13.80 -28.27 -0.35
N THR A 432 -13.59 -28.38 0.94
CA THR A 432 -14.66 -28.80 1.88
C THR A 432 -15.73 -27.72 1.97
N TRP A 433 -15.29 -26.47 2.02
CA TRP A 433 -16.14 -25.30 2.17
C TRP A 433 -15.95 -24.32 1.01
N ILE A 434 -17.05 -23.71 0.54
CA ILE A 434 -17.01 -22.54 -0.35
C ILE A 434 -17.85 -21.45 0.28
N VAL A 435 -17.31 -20.24 0.37
CA VAL A 435 -18.07 -19.06 0.73
C VAL A 435 -18.29 -18.24 -0.52
N GLU A 436 -19.55 -18.06 -0.88
CA GLU A 436 -19.97 -17.22 -2.00
C GLU A 436 -19.97 -15.75 -1.57
N TRP A 437 -18.78 -15.11 -1.56
CA TRP A 437 -18.67 -13.71 -1.19
C TRP A 437 -19.20 -12.78 -2.27
N TRP A 438 -19.06 -13.17 -3.54
CA TRP A 438 -19.70 -12.55 -4.67
C TRP A 438 -20.62 -13.57 -5.33
N PRO A 439 -21.82 -13.16 -5.82
CA PRO A 439 -22.73 -14.07 -6.50
C PRO A 439 -22.06 -14.71 -7.72
N PHE A 440 -22.21 -16.03 -7.88
CA PHE A 440 -21.59 -16.76 -8.98
C PHE A 440 -22.07 -16.26 -10.33
N ASP A 441 -23.38 -16.10 -10.50
CA ASP A 441 -24.08 -15.70 -11.72
C ASP A 441 -23.61 -14.34 -12.27
N THR A 442 -23.21 -13.44 -11.40
CA THR A 442 -22.79 -12.07 -11.78
C THR A 442 -21.29 -11.94 -12.03
N TRP A 443 -20.50 -13.00 -11.82
CA TRP A 443 -19.05 -12.92 -11.90
C TRP A 443 -18.50 -12.88 -13.32
N SER A 444 -18.99 -13.79 -14.19
CA SER A 444 -18.60 -13.92 -15.60
C SER A 444 -19.72 -14.59 -16.40
N ALA A 445 -19.55 -14.69 -17.72
CA ALA A 445 -20.48 -15.42 -18.59
C ALA A 445 -20.59 -16.94 -18.24
N GLN A 446 -19.64 -17.47 -17.45
CA GLN A 446 -19.63 -18.88 -17.01
C GLN A 446 -20.14 -19.03 -15.56
N GLY A 447 -20.61 -17.96 -14.94
CA GLY A 447 -21.07 -17.96 -13.56
C GLY A 447 -22.25 -18.90 -13.33
N ASP A 448 -23.23 -18.93 -14.24
CA ASP A 448 -24.39 -19.83 -14.18
C ASP A 448 -23.98 -21.31 -14.26
N LEU A 449 -22.95 -21.64 -15.03
CA LEU A 449 -22.43 -23.02 -15.12
C LEU A 449 -21.74 -23.41 -13.81
N LEU A 450 -20.96 -22.51 -13.22
CA LEU A 450 -20.32 -22.73 -11.91
C LEU A 450 -21.38 -22.93 -10.83
N GLU A 451 -22.43 -22.14 -10.78
CA GLU A 451 -23.52 -22.26 -9.83
C GLU A 451 -24.21 -23.64 -9.94
N ALA A 452 -24.47 -24.10 -11.16
CA ALA A 452 -25.04 -25.42 -11.41
C ALA A 452 -24.12 -26.54 -10.89
N GLU A 453 -22.83 -26.50 -11.20
CA GLU A 453 -21.84 -27.50 -10.75
C GLU A 453 -21.67 -27.50 -9.22
N ILE A 454 -21.68 -26.32 -8.60
CA ILE A 454 -21.62 -26.21 -7.14
C ILE A 454 -22.91 -26.79 -6.54
N SER A 455 -24.09 -26.47 -7.05
CA SER A 455 -25.35 -27.00 -6.56
C SER A 455 -25.48 -28.54 -6.71
N GLU A 456 -24.79 -29.12 -7.71
CA GLU A 456 -24.73 -30.59 -7.86
C GLU A 456 -23.85 -31.25 -6.81
N ARG A 457 -22.73 -30.63 -6.40
CA ARG A 457 -21.68 -31.23 -5.54
C ARG A 457 -21.69 -30.74 -4.11
N TYR A 458 -22.29 -29.59 -3.84
CA TYR A 458 -22.38 -28.93 -2.54
C TYR A 458 -23.84 -28.76 -2.13
N VAL A 459 -24.04 -28.49 -0.85
CA VAL A 459 -25.32 -28.07 -0.27
C VAL A 459 -25.13 -26.71 0.42
N GLU A 460 -26.14 -25.88 0.37
CA GLU A 460 -26.17 -24.70 1.24
C GLU A 460 -26.17 -25.15 2.69
N HIS A 461 -25.20 -24.70 3.47
CA HIS A 461 -24.94 -25.18 4.83
C HIS A 461 -24.77 -24.06 5.84
N GLY A 462 -25.41 -22.93 5.61
CA GLY A 462 -25.40 -21.78 6.49
C GLY A 462 -25.27 -20.48 5.72
N THR A 463 -25.34 -19.40 6.49
CA THR A 463 -25.24 -18.03 5.95
C THR A 463 -24.21 -17.28 6.75
N GLY A 464 -23.21 -16.74 6.06
CA GLY A 464 -22.23 -15.80 6.61
C GLY A 464 -22.84 -14.41 6.81
N CYS A 465 -22.09 -13.52 7.44
CA CYS A 465 -22.50 -12.14 7.59
C CYS A 465 -22.75 -11.48 6.22
N ASP A 466 -23.58 -10.46 6.19
CA ASP A 466 -24.02 -9.78 4.95
C ASP A 466 -24.77 -10.73 3.98
N GLY A 467 -25.38 -11.80 4.50
CA GLY A 467 -26.19 -12.74 3.73
C GLY A 467 -25.39 -13.63 2.76
N ARG A 468 -24.10 -13.86 3.03
CA ARG A 468 -23.22 -14.66 2.15
C ARG A 468 -23.48 -16.14 2.29
N THR A 469 -23.77 -16.85 1.21
CA THR A 469 -24.04 -18.30 1.24
C THR A 469 -22.76 -19.07 1.57
N ILE A 470 -22.89 -20.02 2.51
CA ILE A 470 -21.83 -20.97 2.85
C ILE A 470 -22.24 -22.34 2.31
N TRP A 471 -21.39 -22.91 1.48
CA TRP A 471 -21.58 -24.19 0.84
C TRP A 471 -20.68 -25.25 1.48
N LEU A 472 -21.25 -26.44 1.77
CA LEU A 472 -20.51 -27.59 2.26
C LEU A 472 -20.55 -28.70 1.20
N ARG A 473 -19.43 -29.38 0.97
CA ARG A 473 -19.32 -30.49 0.03
C ARG A 473 -20.25 -31.64 0.47
N LYS A 474 -21.04 -32.18 -0.48
CA LYS A 474 -21.94 -33.31 -0.21
C LYS A 474 -21.18 -34.53 0.31
N GLY A 475 -21.77 -35.20 1.29
CA GLY A 475 -21.16 -36.36 1.94
C GLY A 475 -20.21 -36.04 3.09
N VAL A 476 -19.96 -34.76 3.35
CA VAL A 476 -19.28 -34.30 4.56
C VAL A 476 -20.32 -33.85 5.58
N ASP A 477 -20.13 -34.23 6.85
CA ASP A 477 -20.99 -33.83 7.96
C ASP A 477 -20.24 -32.88 8.88
N ARG A 478 -20.75 -31.63 9.00
CA ARG A 478 -20.19 -30.57 9.83
C ARG A 478 -21.30 -29.77 10.50
N PRO A 479 -21.05 -29.14 11.65
CA PRO A 479 -21.96 -28.16 12.23
C PRO A 479 -22.24 -27.00 11.27
N VAL A 480 -23.41 -26.40 11.37
CA VAL A 480 -23.72 -25.17 10.61
C VAL A 480 -22.92 -24.02 11.20
N PRO A 481 -22.17 -23.26 10.39
CA PRO A 481 -21.50 -22.05 10.87
C PRO A 481 -22.51 -21.00 11.33
N GLU A 482 -22.35 -20.48 12.55
CA GLU A 482 -23.25 -19.48 13.16
C GLU A 482 -22.43 -18.20 13.46
N PRO A 483 -22.22 -17.29 12.49
CA PRO A 483 -21.48 -16.08 12.73
C PRO A 483 -22.28 -15.10 13.62
N ASP A 484 -21.58 -14.43 14.54
CA ASP A 484 -22.13 -13.30 15.30
C ASP A 484 -22.02 -12.03 14.48
N CYS A 485 -23.00 -11.77 13.63
CA CYS A 485 -23.01 -10.58 12.75
C CYS A 485 -23.53 -9.31 13.45
N SER A 486 -23.62 -9.33 14.78
CA SER A 486 -24.01 -8.13 15.54
C SER A 486 -22.91 -7.09 15.51
N PRO A 487 -23.24 -5.77 15.38
CA PRO A 487 -22.27 -4.70 15.41
C PRO A 487 -21.60 -4.51 16.76
#